data_c12ae04f456514a85ccece37c847eba4
#
_entry.id   c12ae04f456514a85ccece37c847eba4
#
_cell.length_a   1.000
_cell.length_b   1.000
_cell.length_c   1.000
_cell.angle_alpha   90.00
_cell.angle_beta   90.00
_cell.angle_gamma   90.00
#
_symmetry.space_group_name_H-M   'P 1'
#
loop_
_entity.id
_entity.type
_entity.pdbx_description
1 polymer ?
#
loop_
_entity_poly.entity_id
_entity_poly.type
_entity_poly.pdbx_seq_one_letter_code
_entity_poly.pdbx_strand_id
1 'polypeptide(L)'
;ALDIAGIKLSKEDKKEKIQIVDYKNFDFNRPYSFYLEMDGYTYSKSKVIGCGFSNLKESCFMMIDELIANKEILENNIEKYTYDLKRMIILLHQYGININNCNYDSMIASYLLDYKLEDDITVLMNQFNYNCPSYEETYGTEKKKKEVNIETTKEQCINKSRFIYDTRSKILLEIDDYDETKLFNEIEMPLSLVLADMELTGIRVDKKYLLNLKEELETKMKLMQEEIYKLADGEFNILSPKQLGEVLFEKLKIEYPKKRKKDDTSYSTSKDILDKIKDKNEIVE
;
A
#
# COMPACT_ATOMS: atom_id res chain seq x y z
N ALA A 1 -22.63 -18.25 -23.55
CA ALA A 1 -22.53 -16.99 -24.29
C ALA A 1 -23.40 -15.97 -23.56
N LEU A 2 -22.81 -15.19 -22.68
CA LEU A 2 -23.46 -14.03 -22.11
C LEU A 2 -23.50 -12.99 -23.23
N ASP A 3 -24.72 -12.63 -23.59
CA ASP A 3 -25.01 -11.57 -24.56
C ASP A 3 -24.59 -10.22 -23.95
N ILE A 4 -23.31 -9.86 -24.15
CA ILE A 4 -22.82 -8.54 -23.81
C ILE A 4 -23.32 -7.62 -24.93
N ALA A 5 -24.59 -7.22 -24.79
CA ALA A 5 -25.32 -6.42 -25.74
C ALA A 5 -24.62 -5.10 -26.01
N GLY A 6 -24.03 -4.98 -27.20
CA GLY A 6 -24.17 -3.75 -27.95
C GLY A 6 -23.14 -2.66 -27.74
N ILE A 7 -21.87 -2.92 -27.41
CA ILE A 7 -20.82 -1.89 -27.55
C ILE A 7 -19.94 -2.24 -28.77
N LYS A 8 -20.40 -1.88 -29.96
CA LYS A 8 -19.50 -1.66 -31.09
C LYS A 8 -18.64 -0.44 -30.75
N LEU A 9 -17.36 -0.66 -30.53
CA LEU A 9 -16.36 0.41 -30.48
C LEU A 9 -16.33 1.08 -31.86
N SER A 10 -17.08 2.15 -32.03
CA SER A 10 -16.92 3.07 -33.15
C SER A 10 -15.65 3.88 -32.90
N LYS A 11 -14.79 3.95 -33.89
CA LYS A 11 -13.65 4.87 -33.91
C LYS A 11 -14.18 6.28 -33.72
N GLU A 12 -13.56 7.01 -32.76
CA GLU A 12 -13.84 8.43 -32.45
C GLU A 12 -15.18 8.73 -31.76
N ASP A 13 -15.39 8.17 -30.58
CA ASP A 13 -16.31 8.81 -29.64
C ASP A 13 -15.61 10.04 -29.05
N LYS A 14 -16.17 11.22 -29.38
CA LYS A 14 -15.87 12.45 -28.65
C LYS A 14 -16.08 12.15 -27.18
N LYS A 15 -14.98 12.11 -26.37
CA LYS A 15 -15.08 11.99 -24.92
C LYS A 15 -16.02 13.09 -24.45
N GLU A 16 -17.28 12.76 -24.12
CA GLU A 16 -18.17 13.71 -23.48
C GLU A 16 -17.43 14.28 -22.26
N LYS A 17 -17.44 15.58 -22.11
CA LYS A 17 -16.74 16.26 -21.03
C LYS A 17 -17.38 15.82 -19.73
N ILE A 18 -16.67 15.00 -18.94
CA ILE A 18 -17.14 14.54 -17.65
C ILE A 18 -17.37 15.75 -16.75
N GLN A 19 -18.52 15.80 -16.13
CA GLN A 19 -18.91 16.91 -15.27
C GLN A 19 -18.47 16.59 -13.83
N ILE A 20 -17.76 17.52 -13.20
CA ILE A 20 -17.55 17.48 -11.75
C ILE A 20 -18.75 18.19 -11.12
N VAL A 21 -19.51 17.45 -10.34
CA VAL A 21 -20.75 17.94 -9.72
C VAL A 21 -20.62 17.94 -8.19
N ASP A 22 -21.49 18.69 -7.51
CA ASP A 22 -21.67 18.51 -6.07
C ASP A 22 -22.24 17.10 -5.81
N TYR A 23 -21.80 16.45 -4.73
CA TYR A 23 -22.24 15.08 -4.45
C TYR A 23 -23.76 14.94 -4.31
N LYS A 24 -24.47 16.00 -3.92
CA LYS A 24 -25.95 16.03 -3.83
C LYS A 24 -26.64 15.91 -5.19
N ASN A 25 -25.91 16.22 -6.25
CA ASN A 25 -26.39 16.17 -7.63
C ASN A 25 -25.87 14.94 -8.38
N PHE A 26 -25.00 14.14 -7.77
CA PHE A 26 -24.45 12.94 -8.38
C PHE A 26 -25.48 11.81 -8.39
N ASP A 27 -25.63 11.11 -9.51
CA ASP A 27 -26.58 10.00 -9.66
C ASP A 27 -26.03 8.69 -9.06
N PHE A 28 -26.25 8.48 -7.77
CA PHE A 28 -25.91 7.26 -7.05
C PHE A 28 -26.85 6.06 -7.33
N ASN A 29 -27.85 6.22 -8.21
CA ASN A 29 -28.73 5.11 -8.60
C ASN A 29 -28.17 4.28 -9.78
N ARG A 30 -27.01 4.62 -10.28
CA ARG A 30 -26.29 3.88 -11.34
C ARG A 30 -25.00 3.31 -10.80
N PRO A 31 -24.44 2.29 -11.46
CA PRO A 31 -23.12 1.78 -11.11
C PRO A 31 -22.05 2.88 -11.10
N TYR A 32 -21.20 2.88 -10.09
CA TYR A 32 -20.15 3.88 -9.91
C TYR A 32 -18.89 3.29 -9.29
N SER A 33 -17.78 3.92 -9.57
CA SER A 33 -16.52 3.67 -8.85
C SER A 33 -16.36 4.63 -7.69
N PHE A 34 -15.59 4.20 -6.71
CA PHE A 34 -15.18 5.04 -5.59
C PHE A 34 -13.72 4.78 -5.20
N TYR A 35 -13.09 5.81 -4.60
CA TYR A 35 -11.76 5.72 -4.04
C TYR A 35 -11.66 6.59 -2.79
N LEU A 36 -11.05 6.04 -1.72
CA LEU A 36 -10.83 6.76 -0.47
C LEU A 36 -9.43 7.37 -0.45
N GLU A 37 -9.33 8.64 -0.12
CA GLU A 37 -8.07 9.28 0.17
C GLU A 37 -7.82 9.32 1.68
N MET A 38 -6.60 9.04 2.10
CA MET A 38 -6.22 8.94 3.51
C MET A 38 -5.04 9.84 3.86
N ASP A 39 -4.86 10.15 5.14
CA ASP A 39 -3.86 11.10 5.65
C ASP A 39 -2.50 10.47 6.02
N GLY A 40 -2.23 9.24 5.59
CA GLY A 40 -1.00 8.52 5.93
C GLY A 40 -0.68 7.36 5.00
N TYR A 41 0.47 6.74 5.21
CA TYR A 41 0.97 5.62 4.40
C TYR A 41 0.44 4.26 4.85
N THR A 42 0.12 4.13 6.13
CA THR A 42 -0.33 2.87 6.72
C THR A 42 -1.84 2.94 6.95
N TYR A 43 -2.63 2.33 6.07
CA TYR A 43 -4.09 2.42 6.10
C TYR A 43 -4.71 2.01 7.45
N SER A 44 -4.14 1.03 8.16
CA SER A 44 -4.62 0.63 9.49
C SER A 44 -4.46 1.69 10.59
N LYS A 45 -3.70 2.76 10.34
CA LYS A 45 -3.44 3.88 11.27
C LYS A 45 -3.88 5.22 10.71
N SER A 46 -4.23 5.27 9.44
CA SER A 46 -4.60 6.50 8.74
C SER A 46 -6.08 6.81 8.92
N LYS A 47 -6.41 8.09 8.83
CA LYS A 47 -7.80 8.55 8.75
C LYS A 47 -8.17 8.79 7.29
N VAL A 48 -9.43 8.55 6.97
CA VAL A 48 -9.96 8.92 5.66
C VAL A 48 -10.20 10.41 5.62
N ILE A 49 -9.71 11.07 4.57
CA ILE A 49 -9.95 12.49 4.32
C ILE A 49 -11.30 12.65 3.62
N GLY A 50 -11.54 11.82 2.60
CA GLY A 50 -12.77 11.85 1.83
C GLY A 50 -12.81 10.76 0.76
N CYS A 51 -13.87 10.76 -0.01
CA CYS A 51 -14.16 9.77 -1.05
C CYS A 51 -14.48 10.45 -2.38
N GLY A 52 -13.80 10.03 -3.43
CA GLY A 52 -14.15 10.38 -4.82
C GLY A 52 -15.07 9.33 -5.40
N PHE A 53 -16.05 9.77 -6.16
CA PHE A 53 -17.00 8.93 -6.89
C PHE A 53 -17.00 9.28 -8.37
N SER A 54 -17.18 8.29 -9.24
CA SER A 54 -17.28 8.51 -10.68
C SER A 54 -18.24 7.51 -11.31
N ASN A 55 -19.08 7.98 -12.23
CA ASN A 55 -19.91 7.17 -13.10
C ASN A 55 -19.67 7.55 -14.56
N LEU A 56 -20.48 7.07 -15.49
CA LEU A 56 -20.30 7.31 -16.92
C LEU A 56 -20.21 8.81 -17.29
N LYS A 57 -20.91 9.67 -16.57
CA LYS A 57 -21.10 11.10 -16.94
C LYS A 57 -20.50 12.07 -15.95
N GLU A 58 -20.39 11.68 -14.71
CA GLU A 58 -20.15 12.59 -13.60
C GLU A 58 -19.08 12.05 -12.65
N SER A 59 -18.45 12.98 -11.95
CA SER A 59 -17.60 12.69 -10.80
C SER A 59 -17.91 13.67 -9.68
N CYS A 60 -17.77 13.22 -8.43
CA CYS A 60 -17.95 14.07 -7.27
C CYS A 60 -16.97 13.66 -6.15
N PHE A 61 -16.92 14.48 -5.12
CA PHE A 61 -16.14 14.22 -3.92
C PHE A 61 -16.98 14.52 -2.69
N MET A 62 -16.80 13.69 -1.65
CA MET A 62 -17.37 13.88 -0.32
C MET A 62 -16.25 13.88 0.71
N MET A 63 -16.31 14.81 1.66
CA MET A 63 -15.51 14.72 2.88
C MET A 63 -15.97 13.53 3.71
N ILE A 64 -15.10 13.02 4.58
CA ILE A 64 -15.45 11.86 5.42
C ILE A 64 -16.70 12.09 6.28
N ASP A 65 -16.86 13.28 6.84
CA ASP A 65 -18.04 13.61 7.66
C ASP A 65 -19.35 13.57 6.85
N GLU A 66 -19.29 14.02 5.59
CA GLU A 66 -20.41 13.94 4.65
C GLU A 66 -20.71 12.47 4.29
N LEU A 67 -19.67 11.66 4.08
CA LEU A 67 -19.82 10.24 3.77
C LEU A 67 -20.43 9.47 4.97
N ILE A 68 -20.02 9.78 6.19
CA ILE A 68 -20.61 9.20 7.41
C ILE A 68 -22.12 9.54 7.49
N ALA A 69 -22.47 10.79 7.19
CA ALA A 69 -23.87 11.23 7.22
C ALA A 69 -24.73 10.61 6.10
N ASN A 70 -24.11 10.09 5.03
CA ASN A 70 -24.78 9.48 3.86
C ASN A 70 -24.22 8.08 3.57
N LYS A 71 -23.94 7.31 4.61
CA LYS A 71 -23.28 6.00 4.49
C LYS A 71 -24.05 4.99 3.64
N GLU A 72 -25.36 5.14 3.52
CA GLU A 72 -26.24 4.35 2.68
C GLU A 72 -25.81 4.36 1.20
N ILE A 73 -25.04 5.34 0.76
CA ILE A 73 -24.45 5.38 -0.58
C ILE A 73 -23.55 4.15 -0.80
N LEU A 74 -22.71 3.79 0.17
CA LEU A 74 -21.87 2.61 0.09
C LEU A 74 -22.57 1.32 0.55
N GLU A 75 -23.56 1.43 1.44
CA GLU A 75 -24.30 0.30 2.01
C GLU A 75 -25.48 -0.16 1.13
N ASN A 76 -25.89 0.61 0.11
CA ASN A 76 -26.95 0.22 -0.81
C ASN A 76 -26.49 -0.93 -1.77
N ASN A 77 -27.45 -1.48 -2.52
CA ASN A 77 -27.22 -2.61 -3.42
C ASN A 77 -26.84 -2.19 -4.86
N ILE A 78 -26.51 -0.93 -5.10
CA ILE A 78 -26.00 -0.48 -6.38
C ILE A 78 -24.59 -1.04 -6.59
N GLU A 79 -24.28 -1.44 -7.81
CA GLU A 79 -22.99 -1.99 -8.19
C GLU A 79 -21.86 -0.96 -8.03
N LYS A 80 -20.78 -1.37 -7.39
CA LYS A 80 -19.65 -0.51 -7.06
C LYS A 80 -18.32 -1.09 -7.54
N TYR A 81 -17.38 -0.22 -7.84
CA TYR A 81 -16.06 -0.52 -8.32
C TYR A 81 -15.01 0.22 -7.48
N THR A 82 -13.90 -0.43 -7.18
CA THR A 82 -12.84 0.21 -6.38
C THR A 82 -11.45 -0.28 -6.75
N TYR A 83 -10.46 0.15 -6.02
CA TYR A 83 -9.09 -0.34 -6.01
C TYR A 83 -8.72 -0.75 -4.59
N ASP A 84 -8.23 -2.00 -4.40
CA ASP A 84 -7.92 -2.57 -3.09
C ASP A 84 -9.13 -2.57 -2.14
N LEU A 85 -10.15 -3.37 -2.49
CA LEU A 85 -11.40 -3.48 -1.75
C LEU A 85 -11.16 -3.82 -0.27
N LYS A 86 -10.21 -4.70 0.03
CA LYS A 86 -9.83 -5.04 1.41
C LYS A 86 -9.44 -3.78 2.19
N ARG A 87 -8.58 -2.94 1.65
CA ARG A 87 -8.18 -1.65 2.26
C ARG A 87 -9.36 -0.72 2.47
N MET A 88 -10.24 -0.60 1.47
CA MET A 88 -11.42 0.25 1.57
C MET A 88 -12.35 -0.19 2.70
N ILE A 89 -12.57 -1.50 2.85
CA ILE A 89 -13.37 -2.07 3.95
C ILE A 89 -12.74 -1.73 5.30
N ILE A 90 -11.45 -1.93 5.46
CA ILE A 90 -10.75 -1.69 6.74
C ILE A 90 -10.76 -0.20 7.11
N LEU A 91 -10.54 0.67 6.13
CA LEU A 91 -10.60 2.12 6.33
C LEU A 91 -11.99 2.59 6.78
N LEU A 92 -13.06 2.06 6.17
CA LEU A 92 -14.43 2.48 6.46
C LEU A 92 -14.99 1.83 7.72
N HIS A 93 -14.49 0.67 8.11
CA HIS A 93 -14.92 -0.03 9.32
C HIS A 93 -14.77 0.85 10.58
N GLN A 94 -13.71 1.65 10.68
CA GLN A 94 -13.49 2.57 11.80
C GLN A 94 -14.57 3.66 11.93
N TYR A 95 -15.36 3.90 10.88
CA TYR A 95 -16.48 4.84 10.84
C TYR A 95 -17.85 4.13 10.89
N GLY A 96 -17.88 2.81 11.03
CA GLY A 96 -19.12 2.02 11.01
C GLY A 96 -19.85 2.02 9.67
N ILE A 97 -19.10 2.12 8.57
CA ILE A 97 -19.61 2.09 7.19
C ILE A 97 -19.25 0.76 6.56
N ASN A 98 -20.23 0.07 6.00
CA ASN A 98 -20.04 -1.15 5.22
C ASN A 98 -20.05 -0.85 3.72
N ILE A 99 -19.41 -1.73 2.94
CA ILE A 99 -19.45 -1.68 1.49
C ILE A 99 -20.26 -2.88 1.00
N ASN A 100 -21.39 -2.63 0.36
CA ASN A 100 -22.22 -3.67 -0.23
C ASN A 100 -22.12 -3.64 -1.75
N ASN A 101 -22.24 -4.81 -2.38
CA ASN A 101 -22.25 -5.00 -3.83
C ASN A 101 -21.08 -4.32 -4.57
N CYS A 102 -19.86 -4.46 -4.03
CA CYS A 102 -18.64 -4.11 -4.75
C CYS A 102 -18.10 -5.35 -5.46
N ASN A 103 -18.27 -5.41 -6.77
CA ASN A 103 -17.98 -6.59 -7.59
C ASN A 103 -16.81 -6.40 -8.56
N TYR A 104 -16.08 -5.30 -8.43
CA TYR A 104 -14.87 -5.04 -9.19
C TYR A 104 -13.82 -4.34 -8.32
N ASP A 105 -12.67 -4.94 -8.28
CA ASP A 105 -11.44 -4.39 -7.70
C ASP A 105 -10.36 -4.30 -8.78
N SER A 106 -10.00 -3.07 -9.16
CA SER A 106 -9.05 -2.87 -10.25
C SER A 106 -7.62 -3.31 -9.89
N MET A 107 -7.25 -3.38 -8.60
CA MET A 107 -5.97 -3.93 -8.17
C MET A 107 -5.93 -5.44 -8.42
N ILE A 108 -6.95 -6.18 -7.96
CA ILE A 108 -7.05 -7.63 -8.15
C ILE A 108 -7.10 -7.98 -9.64
N ALA A 109 -7.95 -7.28 -10.39
CA ALA A 109 -8.08 -7.48 -11.83
C ALA A 109 -6.76 -7.26 -12.58
N SER A 110 -6.03 -6.20 -12.23
CA SER A 110 -4.74 -5.89 -12.83
C SER A 110 -3.63 -6.83 -12.38
N TYR A 111 -3.71 -7.37 -11.16
CA TYR A 111 -2.79 -8.40 -10.67
C TYR A 111 -2.84 -9.68 -11.52
N LEU A 112 -4.03 -10.14 -11.86
CA LEU A 112 -4.22 -11.32 -12.70
C LEU A 112 -3.66 -11.14 -14.13
N LEU A 113 -3.55 -9.91 -14.60
CA LEU A 113 -3.03 -9.55 -15.91
C LEU A 113 -1.54 -9.15 -15.89
N ASP A 114 -0.82 -9.44 -14.80
CA ASP A 114 0.61 -9.09 -14.63
C ASP A 114 0.93 -7.59 -14.81
N TYR A 115 -0.03 -6.70 -14.58
CA TYR A 115 0.28 -5.26 -14.52
C TYR A 115 1.18 -4.96 -13.32
N LYS A 116 2.09 -3.99 -13.48
CA LYS A 116 2.93 -3.54 -12.38
C LYS A 116 2.06 -2.85 -11.32
N LEU A 117 2.07 -3.40 -10.11
CA LEU A 117 1.31 -2.89 -8.96
C LEU A 117 2.26 -2.47 -7.84
N GLU A 118 1.87 -1.43 -7.15
CA GLU A 118 2.46 -0.97 -5.88
C GLU A 118 1.31 -0.52 -4.96
N ASP A 119 1.62 -0.13 -3.73
CA ASP A 119 0.61 0.35 -2.79
C ASP A 119 -0.14 1.60 -3.28
N ASP A 120 0.47 2.35 -4.19
CA ASP A 120 -0.10 3.54 -4.80
C ASP A 120 -0.75 3.21 -6.16
N ILE A 121 -2.05 3.44 -6.29
CA ILE A 121 -2.80 3.24 -7.54
C ILE A 121 -2.20 4.00 -8.73
N THR A 122 -1.46 5.08 -8.49
CA THR A 122 -0.87 5.92 -9.56
C THR A 122 0.16 5.16 -10.38
N VAL A 123 0.78 4.11 -9.84
CA VAL A 123 1.67 3.23 -10.60
C VAL A 123 0.90 2.47 -11.68
N LEU A 124 -0.32 2.01 -11.38
CA LEU A 124 -1.20 1.42 -12.37
C LEU A 124 -1.73 2.47 -13.34
N MET A 125 -2.16 3.64 -12.85
CA MET A 125 -2.68 4.74 -13.66
C MET A 125 -1.70 5.18 -14.75
N ASN A 126 -0.42 5.26 -14.44
CA ASN A 126 0.64 5.65 -15.40
C ASN A 126 0.79 4.65 -16.55
N GLN A 127 0.51 3.36 -16.35
CA GLN A 127 0.53 2.35 -17.42
C GLN A 127 -0.62 2.53 -18.42
N PHE A 128 -1.68 3.21 -18.01
CA PHE A 128 -2.82 3.59 -18.86
C PHE A 128 -2.73 5.04 -19.38
N ASN A 129 -1.58 5.70 -19.25
CA ASN A 129 -1.34 7.11 -19.61
C ASN A 129 -2.24 8.12 -18.85
N TYR A 130 -2.66 7.77 -17.63
CA TYR A 130 -3.25 8.71 -16.70
C TYR A 130 -2.14 9.37 -15.90
N ASN A 131 -1.82 10.62 -16.20
CA ASN A 131 -0.82 11.39 -15.48
C ASN A 131 -1.43 11.87 -14.14
N CYS A 132 -1.16 11.10 -13.08
CA CYS A 132 -1.57 11.44 -11.73
C CYS A 132 -0.30 11.42 -10.85
N PRO A 133 -0.01 12.48 -10.10
CA PRO A 133 1.13 12.48 -9.19
C PRO A 133 0.92 11.43 -8.10
N SER A 134 2.02 10.78 -7.72
CA SER A 134 2.02 9.77 -6.66
C SER A 134 1.59 10.37 -5.31
N TYR A 135 1.24 9.49 -4.38
CA TYR A 135 0.93 9.89 -3.01
C TYR A 135 2.09 10.69 -2.40
N GLU A 136 3.33 10.23 -2.58
CA GLU A 136 4.53 10.90 -2.05
C GLU A 136 4.78 12.26 -2.71
N GLU A 137 4.55 12.37 -4.01
CA GLU A 137 4.65 13.66 -4.72
C GLU A 137 3.62 14.66 -4.21
N THR A 138 2.41 14.20 -3.91
CA THR A 138 1.29 15.03 -3.44
C THR A 138 1.42 15.39 -1.96
N TYR A 139 1.58 14.38 -1.09
CA TYR A 139 1.48 14.53 0.38
C TYR A 139 2.84 14.51 1.10
N GLY A 140 3.93 14.32 0.37
CA GLY A 140 5.29 14.20 0.92
C GLY A 140 5.59 12.79 1.42
N THR A 141 6.72 12.63 2.10
CA THR A 141 7.11 11.36 2.74
C THR A 141 6.59 11.29 4.18
N GLU A 142 6.62 10.09 4.79
CA GLU A 142 6.27 9.92 6.21
C GLU A 142 7.08 10.82 7.14
N LYS A 143 8.35 11.11 6.77
CA LYS A 143 9.26 12.00 7.52
C LYS A 143 9.09 13.49 7.19
N LYS A 144 8.56 13.80 6.02
CA LYS A 144 8.38 15.17 5.50
C LYS A 144 7.01 15.29 4.86
N LYS A 145 5.97 15.36 5.68
CA LYS A 145 4.60 15.60 5.20
C LYS A 145 4.51 17.01 4.60
N LYS A 146 3.80 17.14 3.49
CA LYS A 146 3.42 18.41 2.87
C LYS A 146 2.04 18.82 3.37
N GLU A 147 1.85 20.12 3.59
CA GLU A 147 0.51 20.65 3.72
C GLU A 147 -0.14 20.66 2.34
N VAL A 148 -1.27 19.99 2.23
CA VAL A 148 -2.04 19.88 0.98
C VAL A 148 -3.40 20.51 1.19
N ASN A 149 -3.81 21.39 0.28
CA ASN A 149 -5.13 21.97 0.37
C ASN A 149 -6.18 20.92 -0.06
N ILE A 150 -7.39 21.10 0.40
CA ILE A 150 -8.48 20.18 0.16
C ILE A 150 -8.85 20.05 -1.33
N GLU A 151 -8.66 21.11 -2.13
CA GLU A 151 -8.96 21.05 -3.55
C GLU A 151 -8.00 20.11 -4.30
N THR A 152 -6.74 20.06 -3.93
CA THR A 152 -5.78 19.08 -4.46
C THR A 152 -6.19 17.65 -4.07
N THR A 153 -6.57 17.42 -2.83
CA THR A 153 -7.06 16.12 -2.36
C THR A 153 -8.29 15.68 -3.13
N LYS A 154 -9.25 16.56 -3.30
CA LYS A 154 -10.47 16.36 -4.08
C LYS A 154 -10.16 15.97 -5.53
N GLU A 155 -9.29 16.73 -6.19
CA GLU A 155 -8.87 16.46 -7.56
C GLU A 155 -8.23 15.08 -7.69
N GLN A 156 -7.27 14.75 -6.81
CA GLN A 156 -6.59 13.46 -6.81
C GLN A 156 -7.57 12.30 -6.59
N CYS A 157 -8.47 12.44 -5.64
CA CYS A 157 -9.45 11.42 -5.30
C CYS A 157 -10.44 11.17 -6.46
N ILE A 158 -10.91 12.24 -7.09
CA ILE A 158 -11.77 12.18 -8.30
C ILE A 158 -11.02 11.51 -9.45
N ASN A 159 -9.77 11.88 -9.72
CA ASN A 159 -8.97 11.30 -10.80
C ASN A 159 -8.77 9.78 -10.60
N LYS A 160 -8.52 9.34 -9.37
CA LYS A 160 -8.37 7.93 -9.04
C LYS A 160 -9.69 7.16 -9.21
N SER A 161 -10.79 7.68 -8.69
CA SER A 161 -12.11 7.05 -8.89
C SER A 161 -12.50 7.02 -10.37
N ARG A 162 -12.20 8.08 -11.12
CA ARG A 162 -12.44 8.16 -12.55
C ARG A 162 -11.65 7.12 -13.34
N PHE A 163 -10.37 6.95 -13.03
CA PHE A 163 -9.53 5.92 -13.62
C PHE A 163 -10.12 4.52 -13.46
N ILE A 164 -10.58 4.18 -12.24
CA ILE A 164 -11.19 2.89 -11.96
C ILE A 164 -12.42 2.67 -12.85
N TYR A 165 -13.28 3.68 -12.99
CA TYR A 165 -14.47 3.59 -13.82
C TYR A 165 -14.14 3.41 -15.30
N ASP A 166 -13.24 4.23 -15.83
CA ASP A 166 -12.90 4.28 -17.25
C ASP A 166 -12.18 3.03 -17.75
N THR A 167 -11.34 2.43 -16.90
CA THR A 167 -10.51 1.29 -17.29
C THR A 167 -11.17 -0.07 -17.06
N ARG A 168 -12.23 -0.12 -16.22
CA ARG A 168 -12.91 -1.37 -15.84
C ARG A 168 -13.27 -2.25 -17.04
N SER A 169 -13.97 -1.70 -18.01
CA SER A 169 -14.47 -2.50 -19.15
C SER A 169 -13.31 -3.09 -19.98
N LYS A 170 -12.23 -2.34 -20.15
CA LYS A 170 -11.05 -2.79 -20.87
C LYS A 170 -10.36 -3.94 -20.11
N ILE A 171 -10.12 -3.75 -18.82
CA ILE A 171 -9.45 -4.74 -17.97
C ILE A 171 -10.28 -6.04 -17.87
N LEU A 172 -11.62 -5.93 -17.75
CA LEU A 172 -12.49 -7.12 -17.72
C LEU A 172 -12.50 -7.88 -19.05
N LEU A 173 -12.39 -7.19 -20.19
CA LEU A 173 -12.23 -7.86 -21.49
C LEU A 173 -10.89 -8.60 -21.57
N GLU A 174 -9.80 -8.02 -21.08
CA GLU A 174 -8.51 -8.68 -21.02
C GLU A 174 -8.54 -9.91 -20.09
N ILE A 175 -9.21 -9.84 -18.94
CA ILE A 175 -9.43 -11.00 -18.04
C ILE A 175 -10.17 -12.14 -18.75
N ASP A 176 -11.18 -11.80 -19.54
CA ASP A 176 -11.94 -12.80 -20.33
C ASP A 176 -11.10 -13.40 -21.45
N ASP A 177 -10.30 -12.59 -22.14
CA ASP A 177 -9.36 -13.05 -23.17
C ASP A 177 -8.28 -14.00 -22.63
N TYR A 178 -7.89 -13.87 -21.35
CA TYR A 178 -6.96 -14.78 -20.66
C TYR A 178 -7.64 -15.96 -19.94
N ASP A 179 -8.97 -16.11 -20.06
CA ASP A 179 -9.79 -17.15 -19.38
C ASP A 179 -9.72 -17.08 -17.83
N GLU A 180 -9.47 -15.90 -17.29
CA GLU A 180 -9.33 -15.67 -15.84
C GLU A 180 -10.63 -15.17 -15.17
N THR A 181 -11.72 -15.03 -15.91
CA THR A 181 -13.02 -14.52 -15.43
C THR A 181 -13.53 -15.30 -14.22
N LYS A 182 -13.39 -16.63 -14.24
CA LYS A 182 -13.82 -17.48 -13.13
C LYS A 182 -12.94 -17.30 -11.89
N LEU A 183 -11.64 -17.26 -12.07
CA LEU A 183 -10.67 -17.00 -10.99
C LEU A 183 -10.98 -15.66 -10.33
N PHE A 184 -11.16 -14.61 -11.12
CA PHE A 184 -11.48 -13.27 -10.62
C PHE A 184 -12.77 -13.25 -9.79
N ASN A 185 -13.89 -13.76 -10.34
CA ASN A 185 -15.21 -13.62 -9.73
C ASN A 185 -15.48 -14.60 -8.58
N GLU A 186 -15.00 -15.85 -8.69
CA GLU A 186 -15.35 -16.92 -7.76
C GLU A 186 -14.30 -17.13 -6.66
N ILE A 187 -13.07 -16.65 -6.85
CA ILE A 187 -11.96 -16.87 -5.91
C ILE A 187 -11.42 -15.53 -5.40
N GLU A 188 -10.84 -14.70 -6.25
CA GLU A 188 -10.07 -13.52 -5.81
C GLU A 188 -10.96 -12.44 -5.18
N MET A 189 -12.08 -12.11 -5.80
CA MET A 189 -13.02 -11.13 -5.24
C MET A 189 -13.61 -11.59 -3.89
N PRO A 190 -14.13 -12.80 -3.74
CA PRO A 190 -14.57 -13.30 -2.44
C PRO A 190 -13.44 -13.40 -1.40
N LEU A 191 -12.24 -13.79 -1.81
CA LEU A 191 -11.09 -13.86 -0.91
C LEU A 191 -10.73 -12.52 -0.31
N SER A 192 -10.87 -11.43 -1.04
CA SER A 192 -10.61 -10.07 -0.54
C SER A 192 -11.48 -9.73 0.68
N LEU A 193 -12.75 -10.18 0.69
CA LEU A 193 -13.68 -10.00 1.80
C LEU A 193 -13.28 -10.85 3.01
N VAL A 194 -12.86 -12.10 2.79
CA VAL A 194 -12.37 -12.98 3.86
C VAL A 194 -11.12 -12.41 4.50
N LEU A 195 -10.18 -11.91 3.69
CA LEU A 195 -8.96 -11.28 4.19
C LEU A 195 -9.24 -9.98 4.98
N ALA A 196 -10.24 -9.20 4.56
CA ALA A 196 -10.67 -8.04 5.31
C ALA A 196 -11.23 -8.42 6.69
N ASP A 197 -12.10 -9.44 6.76
CA ASP A 197 -12.67 -9.95 8.01
C ASP A 197 -11.58 -10.50 8.95
N MET A 198 -10.62 -11.26 8.41
CA MET A 198 -9.46 -11.76 9.18
C MET A 198 -8.63 -10.62 9.76
N GLU A 199 -8.38 -9.56 8.98
CA GLU A 199 -7.58 -8.41 9.44
C GLU A 199 -8.32 -7.58 10.49
N LEU A 200 -9.64 -7.40 10.35
CA LEU A 200 -10.50 -6.72 11.33
C LEU A 200 -10.63 -7.52 12.63
N THR A 201 -10.74 -8.84 12.55
CA THR A 201 -10.76 -9.73 13.71
C THR A 201 -9.42 -9.74 14.43
N GLY A 202 -8.31 -9.72 13.68
CA GLY A 202 -6.95 -9.78 14.21
C GLY A 202 -6.62 -11.09 14.89
N ILE A 203 -5.50 -11.12 15.60
CA ILE A 203 -5.03 -12.27 16.39
C ILE A 203 -4.81 -11.87 17.84
N ARG A 204 -5.15 -12.76 18.75
CA ARG A 204 -4.91 -12.54 20.18
C ARG A 204 -3.43 -12.77 20.48
N VAL A 205 -2.77 -11.79 21.10
CA VAL A 205 -1.38 -11.87 21.55
C VAL A 205 -1.31 -11.78 23.08
N ASP A 206 -0.39 -12.52 23.70
CA ASP A 206 -0.06 -12.38 25.12
C ASP A 206 0.88 -11.18 25.29
N LYS A 207 0.28 -10.03 25.56
CA LYS A 207 1.02 -8.78 25.76
C LYS A 207 2.01 -8.87 26.94
N LYS A 208 1.62 -9.56 28.02
CA LYS A 208 2.48 -9.70 29.20
C LYS A 208 3.72 -10.52 28.86
N TYR A 209 3.54 -11.64 28.16
CA TYR A 209 4.66 -12.46 27.71
C TYR A 209 5.61 -11.67 26.80
N LEU A 210 5.09 -10.93 25.83
CA LEU A 210 5.91 -10.12 24.93
C LEU A 210 6.69 -9.01 25.66
N LEU A 211 6.08 -8.37 26.66
CA LEU A 211 6.78 -7.38 27.48
C LEU A 211 7.90 -7.99 28.32
N ASN A 212 7.65 -9.12 28.96
CA ASN A 212 8.67 -9.82 29.73
C ASN A 212 9.83 -10.30 28.82
N LEU A 213 9.50 -10.85 27.64
CA LEU A 213 10.50 -11.26 26.65
C LEU A 213 11.33 -10.06 26.16
N LYS A 214 10.70 -8.90 25.97
CA LYS A 214 11.41 -7.66 25.63
C LYS A 214 12.44 -7.29 26.68
N GLU A 215 12.04 -7.23 27.97
CA GLU A 215 12.93 -6.90 29.09
C GLU A 215 14.11 -7.91 29.21
N GLU A 216 13.83 -9.19 29.03
CA GLU A 216 14.85 -10.23 29.02
C GLU A 216 15.85 -10.03 27.87
N LEU A 217 15.37 -9.77 26.67
CA LEU A 217 16.23 -9.54 25.52
C LEU A 217 17.02 -8.24 25.63
N GLU A 218 16.43 -7.15 26.11
CA GLU A 218 17.15 -5.88 26.36
C GLU A 218 18.27 -6.07 27.37
N THR A 219 18.03 -6.85 28.43
CA THR A 219 19.05 -7.17 29.43
C THR A 219 20.20 -7.98 28.84
N LYS A 220 19.88 -9.02 28.04
CA LYS A 220 20.90 -9.82 27.34
C LYS A 220 21.71 -8.97 26.37
N MET A 221 21.03 -8.16 25.56
CA MET A 221 21.71 -7.25 24.62
C MET A 221 22.68 -6.31 25.31
N LYS A 222 22.28 -5.75 26.46
CA LYS A 222 23.14 -4.85 27.23
C LYS A 222 24.40 -5.56 27.75
N LEU A 223 24.25 -6.78 28.28
CA LEU A 223 25.39 -7.57 28.73
C LEU A 223 26.35 -7.91 27.58
N MET A 224 25.82 -8.36 26.45
CA MET A 224 26.62 -8.62 25.24
C MET A 224 27.33 -7.36 24.73
N GLN A 225 26.66 -6.21 24.76
CA GLN A 225 27.24 -4.93 24.35
C GLN A 225 28.40 -4.55 25.27
N GLU A 226 28.27 -4.71 26.59
CA GLU A 226 29.35 -4.47 27.57
C GLU A 226 30.55 -5.41 27.35
N GLU A 227 30.29 -6.64 26.98
CA GLU A 227 31.32 -7.62 26.64
C GLU A 227 32.05 -7.26 25.36
N ILE A 228 31.33 -6.91 24.31
CA ILE A 228 31.90 -6.39 23.04
C ILE A 228 32.78 -5.17 23.30
N TYR A 229 32.37 -4.24 24.15
CA TYR A 229 33.15 -3.04 24.47
C TYR A 229 34.44 -3.38 25.21
N LYS A 230 34.41 -4.38 26.11
CA LYS A 230 35.62 -4.90 26.80
C LYS A 230 36.59 -5.55 25.81
N LEU A 231 36.06 -6.40 24.90
CA LEU A 231 36.89 -7.08 23.90
C LEU A 231 37.43 -6.07 22.85
N ALA A 232 36.70 -5.03 22.57
CA ALA A 232 37.12 -3.97 21.66
C ALA A 232 38.05 -2.95 22.31
N ASP A 233 38.28 -3.01 23.65
CA ASP A 233 39.02 -1.99 24.42
C ASP A 233 38.49 -0.58 24.17
N GLY A 234 37.16 -0.41 24.28
CA GLY A 234 36.47 0.89 24.17
C GLY A 234 35.08 0.82 23.55
N GLU A 235 34.31 1.87 23.82
CA GLU A 235 32.95 2.00 23.30
C GLU A 235 32.94 2.50 21.86
N PHE A 236 32.01 2.00 21.06
CA PHE A 236 31.75 2.43 19.70
C PHE A 236 30.30 2.11 19.33
N ASN A 237 29.80 2.70 18.25
CA ASN A 237 28.46 2.39 17.77
C ASN A 237 28.45 1.05 16.99
N ILE A 238 28.04 -0.04 17.66
CA ILE A 238 27.97 -1.40 17.10
C ILE A 238 27.03 -1.45 15.87
N LEU A 239 25.97 -0.60 15.85
CA LEU A 239 25.04 -0.50 14.71
C LEU A 239 25.59 0.32 13.55
N SER A 240 26.77 0.92 13.68
CA SER A 240 27.44 1.60 12.57
C SER A 240 28.36 0.65 11.82
N PRO A 241 28.02 0.22 10.59
CA PRO A 241 28.87 -0.68 9.82
C PRO A 241 30.31 -0.16 9.65
N LYS A 242 30.49 1.16 9.57
CA LYS A 242 31.79 1.78 9.45
C LYS A 242 32.62 1.60 10.72
N GLN A 243 32.08 2.00 11.89
CA GLN A 243 32.80 1.87 13.15
C GLN A 243 33.06 0.40 13.52
N LEU A 244 32.06 -0.48 13.29
CA LEU A 244 32.24 -1.90 13.50
C LEU A 244 33.37 -2.47 12.62
N GLY A 245 33.42 -2.07 11.33
CA GLY A 245 34.49 -2.50 10.42
C GLY A 245 35.86 -1.99 10.84
N GLU A 246 35.97 -0.74 11.29
CA GLU A 246 37.22 -0.16 11.82
C GLU A 246 37.71 -0.92 13.05
N VAL A 247 36.79 -1.25 13.99
CA VAL A 247 37.13 -2.02 15.20
C VAL A 247 37.60 -3.42 14.84
N LEU A 248 36.83 -4.16 14.05
CA LEU A 248 37.15 -5.56 13.73
C LEU A 248 38.44 -5.70 12.90
N PHE A 249 38.59 -4.91 11.85
CA PHE A 249 39.63 -5.12 10.84
C PHE A 249 40.86 -4.20 11.00
N GLU A 250 40.74 -3.04 11.63
CA GLU A 250 41.85 -2.13 11.85
C GLU A 250 42.39 -2.18 13.27
N LYS A 251 41.51 -2.15 14.28
CA LYS A 251 41.93 -2.17 15.70
C LYS A 251 42.31 -3.60 16.15
N LEU A 252 41.40 -4.55 15.95
CA LEU A 252 41.60 -5.97 16.35
C LEU A 252 42.34 -6.76 15.30
N LYS A 253 42.59 -6.20 14.11
CA LYS A 253 43.37 -6.81 13.02
C LYS A 253 42.88 -8.19 12.59
N ILE A 254 41.57 -8.43 12.70
CA ILE A 254 40.97 -9.68 12.20
C ILE A 254 41.11 -9.67 10.69
N GLU A 255 41.58 -10.77 10.11
CA GLU A 255 41.76 -10.87 8.66
C GLU A 255 40.43 -10.74 7.91
N TYR A 256 40.34 -9.75 7.02
CA TYR A 256 39.13 -9.54 6.20
C TYR A 256 38.97 -10.67 5.15
N PRO A 257 37.80 -11.34 5.10
CA PRO A 257 37.65 -12.58 4.31
C PRO A 257 37.47 -12.36 2.80
N LYS A 258 37.54 -11.13 2.30
CA LYS A 258 37.43 -10.78 0.88
C LYS A 258 38.62 -9.93 0.42
N LYS A 259 39.02 -10.09 -0.85
CA LYS A 259 39.99 -9.15 -1.48
C LYS A 259 39.31 -7.79 -1.62
N ARG A 260 39.93 -6.74 -1.03
CA ARG A 260 39.50 -5.34 -1.22
C ARG A 260 39.98 -4.84 -2.59
N LYS A 261 39.11 -4.10 -3.29
CA LYS A 261 39.52 -3.29 -4.44
C LYS A 261 40.27 -2.06 -3.92
N LYS A 262 41.21 -1.54 -4.71
CA LYS A 262 42.07 -0.40 -4.35
C LYS A 262 41.30 0.88 -3.93
N ASP A 263 40.04 0.99 -4.37
CA ASP A 263 39.18 2.16 -4.12
C ASP A 263 38.13 1.92 -3.02
N ASP A 264 38.11 0.74 -2.37
CA ASP A 264 37.18 0.46 -1.29
C ASP A 264 37.62 1.16 0.00
N THR A 265 36.88 2.20 0.39
CA THR A 265 37.14 3.00 1.58
C THR A 265 36.50 2.44 2.86
N SER A 266 35.64 1.42 2.77
CA SER A 266 34.92 0.84 3.90
C SER A 266 34.93 -0.69 3.90
N TYR A 267 34.78 -1.27 5.09
CA TYR A 267 34.61 -2.72 5.29
C TYR A 267 33.11 -3.07 5.28
N SER A 268 32.74 -4.15 4.61
CA SER A 268 31.41 -4.72 4.79
C SER A 268 31.35 -5.52 6.08
N THR A 269 30.33 -5.27 6.89
CA THR A 269 30.03 -5.99 8.13
C THR A 269 28.70 -6.74 8.02
N SER A 270 28.36 -7.18 6.78
CA SER A 270 27.18 -7.99 6.55
C SER A 270 27.28 -9.35 7.28
N LYS A 271 26.14 -9.96 7.57
CA LYS A 271 26.07 -11.28 8.22
C LYS A 271 27.01 -12.30 7.56
N ASP A 272 27.04 -12.36 6.22
CA ASP A 272 27.91 -13.28 5.46
C ASP A 272 29.41 -13.06 5.70
N ILE A 273 29.82 -11.84 6.05
CA ILE A 273 31.20 -11.52 6.39
C ILE A 273 31.49 -11.90 7.83
N LEU A 274 30.59 -11.57 8.75
CA LEU A 274 30.72 -11.91 10.17
C LEU A 274 30.73 -13.43 10.38
N ASP A 275 29.85 -14.16 9.73
CA ASP A 275 29.81 -15.65 9.77
C ASP A 275 31.14 -16.31 9.31
N LYS A 276 31.89 -15.67 8.42
CA LYS A 276 33.18 -16.19 7.97
C LYS A 276 34.33 -15.95 8.94
N ILE A 277 34.16 -15.07 9.89
CA ILE A 277 35.18 -14.68 10.86
C ILE A 277 34.79 -14.99 12.32
N LYS A 278 33.60 -15.56 12.57
CA LYS A 278 33.10 -15.85 13.91
C LYS A 278 34.05 -16.70 14.73
N ASP A 279 34.70 -17.70 14.11
CA ASP A 279 35.67 -18.60 14.79
C ASP A 279 37.07 -18.00 14.95
N LYS A 280 37.28 -16.75 14.45
CA LYS A 280 38.59 -16.09 14.48
C LYS A 280 38.80 -15.16 15.68
N ASN A 281 37.71 -14.73 16.29
CA ASN A 281 37.80 -13.84 17.46
C ASN A 281 36.47 -13.84 18.22
N GLU A 282 36.56 -13.92 19.55
CA GLU A 282 35.43 -13.98 20.48
C GLU A 282 34.43 -12.80 20.33
N ILE A 283 34.89 -11.63 19.90
CA ILE A 283 34.01 -10.47 19.68
C ILE A 283 32.99 -10.70 18.57
N VAL A 284 33.15 -11.66 17.71
CA VAL A 284 32.28 -11.94 16.55
C VAL A 284 31.36 -13.13 16.83
N GLU A 285 31.64 -13.92 17.86
CA GLU A 285 30.86 -15.08 18.26
C GLU A 285 29.51 -14.64 18.89
#